data_8ed8f393580fc1b38486acb2f29f7258
#
_entry.id   8ed8f393580fc1b38486acb2f29f7258
#
_cell.length_a   1.000
_cell.length_b   1.000
_cell.length_c   1.000
_cell.angle_alpha   90.00
_cell.angle_beta   90.00
_cell.angle_gamma   90.00
#
_symmetry.space_group_name_H-M   'P 1'
#
loop_
_entity.id
_entity.type
_entity.pdbx_description
1 polymer ?
#
loop_
_entity_poly.entity_id
_entity_poly.type
_entity_poly.pdbx_seq_one_letter_code
_entity_poly.pdbx_strand_id
1 'polypeptide(L)'
;MIKVIDECYEKAKGVIRGCSTEHGLFASAGKGGYNAVWSRDSMISFLGASLVKDPSFKNTFKQSLILLENNQSKKGQIPNCVDKFSERKPHVDYASIDSTLWYIIGHYIYRKRYGDSSLFERYEKSIEKALFWLSCRDIGENGILEQLPTTDWQDAFPHKYGYVLNTQALYYKVLNLTGLDEDAKKLKFMVNEDEETRLWDNIFYAPYRWKNHNKYREIGDWFDSLGNLLAIVFDLADKSKTEKILSYINQNEVNEPYPVKTIYPPMERGDKNWQDYFEDCDAREPYHYLNGGIWTFIGGFYVLSLIKLKRFEKARDELKKVAEANLKGNFPEWINPLTKEAHGGLQAWDAGMYILAYESLKKKKILL
;
A
#
# COMPACT_ATOMS: atom_id res chain seq x y z
N MET A 1 -22.23 -5.67 18.84
CA MET A 1 -21.26 -6.10 17.79
C MET A 1 -21.18 -5.08 16.63
N ILE A 2 -22.31 -4.58 16.13
CA ILE A 2 -22.35 -3.55 15.07
C ILE A 2 -21.77 -2.22 15.58
N LYS A 3 -21.98 -1.87 16.85
CA LYS A 3 -21.60 -0.56 17.43
C LYS A 3 -20.11 -0.19 17.27
N VAL A 4 -19.15 -1.12 17.49
CA VAL A 4 -17.70 -0.84 17.39
C VAL A 4 -17.27 -0.56 15.95
N ILE A 5 -17.84 -1.30 14.99
CA ILE A 5 -17.56 -1.12 13.57
C ILE A 5 -18.06 0.25 13.08
N ASP A 6 -19.30 0.62 13.46
CA ASP A 6 -19.88 1.91 13.09
C ASP A 6 -19.19 3.08 13.81
N GLU A 7 -18.83 2.92 15.09
CA GLU A 7 -18.06 3.91 15.84
C GLU A 7 -16.69 4.19 15.17
N CYS A 8 -15.97 3.14 14.77
CA CYS A 8 -14.70 3.29 14.09
C CYS A 8 -14.88 3.99 12.73
N TYR A 9 -15.96 3.70 12.00
CA TYR A 9 -16.26 4.39 10.73
C TYR A 9 -16.45 5.89 10.92
N GLU A 10 -17.20 6.32 11.94
CA GLU A 10 -17.40 7.74 12.23
C GLU A 10 -16.09 8.43 12.65
N LYS A 11 -15.27 7.76 13.49
CA LYS A 11 -13.95 8.27 13.88
C LYS A 11 -12.99 8.33 12.70
N ALA A 12 -12.99 7.34 11.80
CA ALA A 12 -12.18 7.34 10.58
C ALA A 12 -12.45 8.58 9.71
N LYS A 13 -13.72 8.96 9.53
CA LYS A 13 -14.07 10.22 8.83
C LYS A 13 -13.50 11.45 9.55
N GLY A 14 -13.51 11.42 10.89
CA GLY A 14 -12.91 12.48 11.71
C GLY A 14 -11.40 12.59 11.49
N VAL A 15 -10.68 11.47 11.43
CA VAL A 15 -9.23 11.44 11.16
C VAL A 15 -8.93 12.00 9.78
N ILE A 16 -9.66 11.59 8.74
CA ILE A 16 -9.48 12.15 7.38
C ILE A 16 -9.70 13.68 7.38
N ARG A 17 -10.72 14.17 8.10
CA ARG A 17 -10.92 15.64 8.24
C ARG A 17 -9.74 16.29 8.95
N GLY A 18 -9.23 15.68 10.01
CA GLY A 18 -8.07 16.20 10.77
C GLY A 18 -6.77 16.23 9.95
N CYS A 19 -6.61 15.30 9.01
CA CYS A 19 -5.47 15.26 8.07
C CYS A 19 -5.67 16.16 6.84
N SER A 20 -6.92 16.63 6.58
CA SER A 20 -7.24 17.44 5.39
C SER A 20 -6.78 18.88 5.57
N THR A 21 -5.99 19.38 4.62
CA THR A 21 -5.47 20.75 4.61
C THR A 21 -5.74 21.43 3.26
N GLU A 22 -5.46 22.72 3.16
CA GLU A 22 -5.52 23.45 1.88
C GLU A 22 -4.47 22.99 0.87
N HIS A 23 -3.41 22.32 1.33
CA HIS A 23 -2.32 21.79 0.50
C HIS A 23 -2.53 20.35 0.04
N GLY A 24 -3.47 19.65 0.63
CA GLY A 24 -3.75 18.23 0.42
C GLY A 24 -3.89 17.46 1.72
N LEU A 25 -3.79 16.15 1.64
CA LEU A 25 -3.92 15.26 2.79
C LEU A 25 -2.55 15.01 3.43
N PHE A 26 -2.39 15.41 4.69
CA PHE A 26 -1.22 15.02 5.48
C PHE A 26 -1.32 13.54 5.89
N ALA A 27 -0.18 12.87 6.00
CA ALA A 27 -0.15 11.45 6.34
C ALA A 27 -0.71 11.17 7.74
N SER A 28 -0.48 12.07 8.70
CA SER A 28 -1.13 12.00 10.01
C SER A 28 -1.49 13.39 10.54
N ALA A 29 -2.49 13.44 11.43
CA ALA A 29 -2.88 14.65 12.12
C ALA A 29 -2.19 14.76 13.49
N GLY A 30 -2.19 15.98 14.05
CA GLY A 30 -1.71 16.24 15.41
C GLY A 30 -0.28 16.79 15.51
N LYS A 31 0.11 17.18 16.72
CA LYS A 31 1.45 17.68 17.02
C LYS A 31 2.46 16.53 16.95
N GLY A 32 3.55 16.73 16.20
CA GLY A 32 4.59 15.73 16.02
C GLY A 32 4.28 14.62 15.01
N GLY A 33 3.11 14.70 14.32
CA GLY A 33 2.77 13.80 13.23
C GLY A 33 3.50 14.14 11.92
N TYR A 34 3.20 13.34 10.89
CA TYR A 34 3.74 13.55 9.55
C TYR A 34 2.96 14.65 8.82
N ASN A 35 3.25 15.91 9.16
CA ASN A 35 2.59 17.11 8.61
C ASN A 35 3.09 17.44 7.20
N ALA A 36 3.01 16.45 6.30
CA ALA A 36 3.43 16.54 4.92
C ALA A 36 2.50 15.72 4.03
N VAL A 37 2.48 16.02 2.74
CA VAL A 37 1.74 15.23 1.76
C VAL A 37 2.64 14.12 1.23
N TRP A 38 2.38 12.89 1.70
CA TRP A 38 3.00 11.69 1.19
C TRP A 38 2.14 11.12 0.07
N SER A 39 2.74 10.83 -1.06
CA SER A 39 1.99 10.35 -2.24
C SER A 39 1.21 9.07 -1.95
N ARG A 40 1.87 8.08 -1.43
CA ARG A 40 1.31 6.78 -1.07
C ARG A 40 0.19 6.92 -0.06
N ASP A 41 0.45 7.60 1.06
CA ASP A 41 -0.50 7.78 2.16
C ASP A 41 -1.77 8.48 1.68
N SER A 42 -1.60 9.56 0.91
CA SER A 42 -2.73 10.31 0.35
C SER A 42 -3.57 9.44 -0.59
N MET A 43 -2.94 8.73 -1.53
CA MET A 43 -3.66 7.96 -2.54
C MET A 43 -4.36 6.75 -1.93
N ILE A 44 -3.72 6.02 -1.01
CA ILE A 44 -4.34 4.91 -0.27
C ILE A 44 -5.52 5.41 0.57
N SER A 45 -5.36 6.53 1.27
CA SER A 45 -6.44 7.13 2.06
C SER A 45 -7.67 7.44 1.20
N PHE A 46 -7.46 7.99 0.01
CA PHE A 46 -8.56 8.35 -0.88
C PHE A 46 -9.20 7.17 -1.61
N LEU A 47 -8.65 5.97 -1.57
CA LEU A 47 -9.40 4.77 -1.99
C LEU A 47 -10.73 4.65 -1.23
N GLY A 48 -10.72 4.97 0.05
CA GLY A 48 -11.90 4.93 0.91
C GLY A 48 -12.54 6.30 1.13
N ALA A 49 -11.77 7.33 1.48
CA ALA A 49 -12.32 8.65 1.78
C ALA A 49 -13.16 9.24 0.63
N SER A 50 -12.83 8.90 -0.62
CA SER A 50 -13.60 9.32 -1.79
C SER A 50 -15.00 8.67 -1.89
N LEU A 51 -15.32 7.67 -1.05
CA LEU A 51 -16.65 7.06 -0.96
C LEU A 51 -17.59 7.84 -0.02
N VAL A 52 -17.02 8.70 0.82
CA VAL A 52 -17.79 9.54 1.75
C VAL A 52 -18.32 10.77 1.01
N LYS A 53 -19.60 11.06 1.21
CA LYS A 53 -20.23 12.27 0.65
C LYS A 53 -19.85 13.52 1.45
N ASP A 54 -18.58 13.89 1.38
CA ASP A 54 -18.04 15.10 2.02
C ASP A 54 -17.33 15.93 0.94
N PRO A 55 -17.83 17.13 0.59
CA PRO A 55 -17.22 17.97 -0.44
C PRO A 55 -15.77 18.38 -0.14
N SER A 56 -15.42 18.49 1.16
CA SER A 56 -14.05 18.81 1.56
C SER A 56 -13.06 17.75 1.15
N PHE A 57 -13.45 16.48 1.20
CA PHE A 57 -12.60 15.35 0.78
C PHE A 57 -12.28 15.39 -0.72
N LYS A 58 -13.28 15.76 -1.56
CA LYS A 58 -13.02 15.98 -2.99
C LYS A 58 -11.93 17.03 -3.20
N ASN A 59 -12.07 18.18 -2.50
CA ASN A 59 -11.09 19.25 -2.63
C ASN A 59 -9.71 18.84 -2.14
N THR A 60 -9.61 18.22 -0.96
CA THR A 60 -8.34 17.75 -0.41
C THR A 60 -7.66 16.72 -1.33
N PHE A 61 -8.42 15.78 -1.93
CA PHE A 61 -7.89 14.84 -2.91
C PHE A 61 -7.32 15.57 -4.13
N LYS A 62 -8.09 16.52 -4.66
CA LYS A 62 -7.66 17.39 -5.77
C LYS A 62 -6.35 18.10 -5.45
N GLN A 63 -6.25 18.73 -4.27
CA GLN A 63 -5.04 19.46 -3.86
C GLN A 63 -3.83 18.52 -3.70
N SER A 64 -4.01 17.31 -3.15
CA SER A 64 -2.93 16.32 -3.07
C SER A 64 -2.38 15.97 -4.46
N LEU A 65 -3.25 15.71 -5.44
CA LEU A 65 -2.83 15.40 -6.82
C LEU A 65 -2.09 16.57 -7.46
N ILE A 66 -2.61 17.80 -7.31
CA ILE A 66 -2.00 19.03 -7.84
C ILE A 66 -0.62 19.29 -7.20
N LEU A 67 -0.51 19.12 -5.88
CA LEU A 67 0.76 19.35 -5.19
C LEU A 67 1.83 18.35 -5.65
N LEU A 68 1.48 17.10 -5.78
CA LEU A 68 2.40 16.05 -6.25
C LEU A 68 2.85 16.31 -7.68
N GLU A 69 1.93 16.68 -8.57
CA GLU A 69 2.22 17.03 -9.94
C GLU A 69 3.13 18.25 -10.07
N ASN A 70 2.84 19.34 -9.34
CA ASN A 70 3.65 20.55 -9.34
C ASN A 70 5.10 20.30 -8.87
N ASN A 71 5.35 19.19 -8.21
CA ASN A 71 6.66 18.75 -7.76
C ASN A 71 7.17 17.50 -8.51
N GLN A 72 6.54 17.11 -9.63
CA GLN A 72 7.05 16.02 -10.47
C GLN A 72 8.47 16.34 -10.95
N SER A 73 9.35 15.37 -10.88
CA SER A 73 10.73 15.53 -11.35
C SER A 73 10.80 15.79 -12.86
N LYS A 74 11.89 16.38 -13.31
CA LYS A 74 12.12 16.58 -14.75
C LYS A 74 12.09 15.27 -15.54
N LYS A 75 12.43 14.15 -14.89
CA LYS A 75 12.44 12.79 -15.48
C LYS A 75 11.10 12.07 -15.39
N GLY A 76 10.08 12.65 -14.72
CA GLY A 76 8.73 12.09 -14.61
C GLY A 76 8.40 11.40 -13.30
N GLN A 77 9.36 11.22 -12.39
CA GLN A 77 9.10 10.62 -11.08
C GLN A 77 8.22 11.52 -10.22
N ILE A 78 7.25 10.94 -9.53
CA ILE A 78 6.42 11.62 -8.55
C ILE A 78 7.11 11.57 -7.18
N PRO A 79 7.07 12.66 -6.40
CA PRO A 79 7.65 12.67 -5.06
C PRO A 79 7.06 11.59 -4.15
N ASN A 80 7.89 11.01 -3.31
CA ASN A 80 7.48 10.26 -2.16
C ASN A 80 6.75 11.17 -1.16
N CYS A 81 7.37 12.32 -0.87
CA CYS A 81 6.87 13.29 0.09
C CYS A 81 7.12 14.72 -0.40
N VAL A 82 6.14 15.60 -0.11
CA VAL A 82 6.28 17.06 -0.24
C VAL A 82 6.06 17.66 1.13
N ASP A 83 7.17 18.01 1.80
CA ASP A 83 7.20 18.68 3.09
C ASP A 83 7.64 20.15 2.92
N LYS A 84 6.68 21.04 2.65
CA LYS A 84 6.89 22.48 2.54
C LYS A 84 6.18 23.28 3.64
N PHE A 85 5.54 22.56 4.57
CA PHE A 85 4.55 23.12 5.47
C PHE A 85 4.89 22.90 6.95
N SER A 86 5.84 22.01 7.24
CA SER A 86 6.32 21.78 8.60
C SER A 86 7.34 22.86 9.00
N GLU A 87 7.62 22.97 10.29
CA GLU A 87 8.70 23.82 10.82
C GLU A 87 10.10 23.30 10.46
N ARG A 88 10.17 22.11 9.87
CA ARG A 88 11.40 21.50 9.35
C ARG A 88 11.85 22.21 8.08
N LYS A 89 13.12 22.01 7.70
CA LYS A 89 13.61 22.51 6.41
C LYS A 89 12.76 21.94 5.29
N PRO A 90 12.13 22.80 4.45
CA PRO A 90 11.30 22.33 3.35
C PRO A 90 12.09 21.41 2.43
N HIS A 91 11.53 20.25 2.11
CA HIS A 91 12.15 19.30 1.18
C HIS A 91 11.12 18.60 0.31
N VAL A 92 11.58 18.06 -0.81
CA VAL A 92 10.83 17.18 -1.69
C VAL A 92 11.66 15.92 -1.85
N ASP A 93 11.13 14.80 -1.37
CA ASP A 93 11.80 13.50 -1.45
C ASP A 93 11.27 12.67 -2.62
N TYR A 94 12.16 11.95 -3.30
CA TYR A 94 11.85 11.10 -4.45
C TYR A 94 12.26 9.64 -4.27
N ALA A 95 12.67 9.24 -3.10
CA ALA A 95 13.27 7.91 -2.86
C ALA A 95 12.25 6.75 -2.84
N SER A 96 11.21 6.79 -3.69
CA SER A 96 10.20 5.74 -3.73
C SER A 96 9.65 5.51 -5.14
N ILE A 97 9.53 4.24 -5.54
CA ILE A 97 8.95 3.85 -6.84
C ILE A 97 7.43 3.80 -6.78
N ASP A 98 6.87 3.33 -5.67
CA ASP A 98 5.44 3.11 -5.51
C ASP A 98 4.64 4.42 -5.47
N SER A 99 5.26 5.54 -5.09
CA SER A 99 4.66 6.87 -5.12
C SER A 99 4.17 7.26 -6.52
N THR A 100 4.94 6.93 -7.55
CA THR A 100 4.57 7.20 -8.94
C THR A 100 3.40 6.31 -9.39
N LEU A 101 3.41 5.05 -8.97
CA LEU A 101 2.32 4.10 -9.25
C LEU A 101 1.01 4.53 -8.55
N TRP A 102 1.08 4.87 -7.27
CA TRP A 102 -0.07 5.34 -6.50
C TRP A 102 -0.65 6.66 -7.05
N TYR A 103 0.19 7.59 -7.50
CA TYR A 103 -0.25 8.84 -8.11
C TYR A 103 -1.12 8.57 -9.36
N ILE A 104 -0.68 7.68 -10.25
CA ILE A 104 -1.45 7.32 -11.44
C ILE A 104 -2.78 6.68 -11.02
N ILE A 105 -2.77 5.72 -10.10
CA ILE A 105 -3.99 5.10 -9.55
C ILE A 105 -4.92 6.17 -8.97
N GLY A 106 -4.37 7.14 -8.23
CA GLY A 106 -5.12 8.26 -7.63
C GLY A 106 -5.91 9.08 -8.66
N HIS A 107 -5.31 9.43 -9.80
CA HIS A 107 -6.00 10.14 -10.89
C HIS A 107 -7.20 9.38 -11.42
N TYR A 108 -7.05 8.06 -11.66
CA TYR A 108 -8.15 7.22 -12.14
C TYR A 108 -9.26 7.07 -11.08
N ILE A 109 -8.89 6.93 -9.80
CA ILE A 109 -9.86 6.89 -8.70
C ILE A 109 -10.62 8.23 -8.59
N TYR A 110 -9.92 9.37 -8.63
CA TYR A 110 -10.55 10.68 -8.60
C TYR A 110 -11.60 10.83 -9.72
N ARG A 111 -11.19 10.58 -10.98
CA ARG A 111 -12.08 10.61 -12.13
C ARG A 111 -13.30 9.69 -11.97
N LYS A 112 -13.06 8.44 -11.55
CA LYS A 112 -14.12 7.44 -11.36
C LYS A 112 -15.13 7.85 -10.27
N ARG A 113 -14.64 8.42 -9.15
CA ARG A 113 -15.48 8.76 -7.99
C ARG A 113 -16.32 10.00 -8.18
N TYR A 114 -15.74 11.00 -8.78
CA TYR A 114 -16.37 12.31 -8.88
C TYR A 114 -16.93 12.63 -10.27
N GLY A 115 -16.74 11.77 -11.26
CA GLY A 115 -17.12 12.02 -12.65
C GLY A 115 -16.42 13.26 -13.24
N ASP A 116 -15.27 13.65 -12.66
CA ASP A 116 -14.54 14.87 -12.96
C ASP A 116 -13.26 14.51 -13.70
N SER A 117 -13.25 14.70 -15.03
CA SER A 117 -12.07 14.42 -15.86
C SER A 117 -11.12 15.61 -15.98
N SER A 118 -11.48 16.77 -15.44
CA SER A 118 -10.72 18.02 -15.63
C SER A 118 -9.28 17.94 -15.17
N LEU A 119 -9.00 17.22 -14.05
CA LEU A 119 -7.63 16.98 -13.58
C LEU A 119 -6.89 16.03 -14.51
N PHE A 120 -7.55 14.96 -14.95
CA PHE A 120 -6.96 13.97 -15.82
C PHE A 120 -6.54 14.61 -17.16
N GLU A 121 -7.42 15.39 -17.77
CA GLU A 121 -7.14 16.11 -19.03
C GLU A 121 -6.02 17.15 -18.85
N ARG A 122 -6.05 17.89 -17.75
CA ARG A 122 -5.03 18.90 -17.44
C ARG A 122 -3.64 18.29 -17.23
N TYR A 123 -3.56 17.11 -16.60
CA TYR A 123 -2.31 16.47 -16.20
C TYR A 123 -1.96 15.21 -17.01
N GLU A 124 -2.59 15.02 -18.16
CA GLU A 124 -2.30 13.90 -19.07
C GLU A 124 -0.80 13.75 -19.34
N LYS A 125 -0.11 14.87 -19.67
CA LYS A 125 1.34 14.87 -19.90
C LYS A 125 2.16 14.49 -18.66
N SER A 126 1.67 14.79 -17.46
CA SER A 126 2.32 14.37 -16.21
C SER A 126 2.19 12.86 -16.02
N ILE A 127 1.03 12.30 -16.33
CA ILE A 127 0.78 10.87 -16.28
C ILE A 127 1.64 10.13 -17.32
N GLU A 128 1.75 10.65 -18.56
CA GLU A 128 2.62 10.11 -19.60
C GLU A 128 4.08 10.10 -19.19
N LYS A 129 4.58 11.20 -18.60
CA LYS A 129 5.94 11.27 -18.08
C LYS A 129 6.17 10.30 -16.93
N ALA A 130 5.16 10.12 -16.05
CA ALA A 130 5.23 9.16 -14.95
C ALA A 130 5.31 7.72 -15.48
N LEU A 131 4.52 7.37 -16.50
CA LEU A 131 4.59 6.08 -17.18
C LEU A 131 5.93 5.88 -17.88
N PHE A 132 6.46 6.89 -18.55
CA PHE A 132 7.80 6.83 -19.16
C PHE A 132 8.88 6.62 -18.11
N TRP A 133 8.82 7.33 -16.96
CA TRP A 133 9.78 7.12 -15.88
C TRP A 133 9.70 5.69 -15.32
N LEU A 134 8.50 5.12 -15.20
CA LEU A 134 8.30 3.73 -14.77
C LEU A 134 8.90 2.76 -15.80
N SER A 135 8.68 2.97 -17.10
CA SER A 135 9.26 2.11 -18.14
C SER A 135 10.79 2.07 -18.09
N CYS A 136 11.45 3.17 -17.65
CA CYS A 136 12.90 3.18 -17.40
C CYS A 136 13.32 2.37 -16.17
N ARG A 137 12.38 1.80 -15.41
CA ARG A 137 12.67 0.85 -14.31
C ARG A 137 12.61 -0.60 -14.78
N ASP A 138 12.20 -0.86 -15.99
CA ASP A 138 12.33 -2.17 -16.65
C ASP A 138 13.73 -2.25 -17.30
N ILE A 139 14.74 -2.50 -16.47
CA ILE A 139 16.15 -2.50 -16.90
C ILE A 139 16.44 -3.63 -17.89
N GLY A 140 15.71 -4.74 -17.77
CA GLY A 140 15.85 -5.90 -18.65
C GLY A 140 14.99 -5.83 -19.92
N GLU A 141 14.17 -4.78 -20.12
CA GLU A 141 13.20 -4.62 -21.22
C GLU A 141 12.28 -5.85 -21.38
N ASN A 142 11.98 -6.49 -20.27
CA ASN A 142 11.19 -7.72 -20.25
C ASN A 142 9.74 -7.52 -19.78
N GLY A 143 9.35 -6.32 -19.38
CA GLY A 143 8.00 -5.95 -18.96
C GLY A 143 7.75 -6.04 -17.45
N ILE A 144 8.82 -6.22 -16.64
CA ILE A 144 8.76 -6.27 -15.18
C ILE A 144 9.65 -5.18 -14.59
N LEU A 145 9.14 -4.41 -13.62
CA LEU A 145 9.89 -3.30 -13.03
C LEU A 145 10.91 -3.78 -12.00
N GLU A 146 12.04 -3.09 -11.96
CA GLU A 146 13.06 -3.30 -10.94
C GLU A 146 13.15 -2.11 -9.99
N GLN A 147 13.40 -2.40 -8.71
CA GLN A 147 13.62 -1.37 -7.68
C GLN A 147 14.89 -1.64 -6.88
N LEU A 148 15.37 -0.58 -6.24
CA LEU A 148 16.43 -0.64 -5.25
C LEU A 148 15.86 -1.04 -3.87
N PRO A 149 16.72 -1.49 -2.94
CA PRO A 149 16.29 -1.72 -1.56
C PRO A 149 15.67 -0.48 -0.93
N THR A 150 14.69 -0.67 -0.06
CA THR A 150 14.05 0.39 0.74
C THR A 150 13.51 1.57 -0.08
N THR A 151 13.04 1.33 -1.33
CA THR A 151 12.49 2.36 -2.21
C THR A 151 11.01 2.16 -2.52
N ASP A 152 10.26 1.60 -1.58
CA ASP A 152 8.78 1.55 -1.58
C ASP A 152 8.24 1.93 -0.19
N TRP A 153 7.02 1.51 0.15
CA TRP A 153 6.41 1.81 1.45
C TRP A 153 7.23 1.25 2.65
N GLN A 154 8.00 0.18 2.42
CA GLN A 154 8.94 -0.36 3.39
C GLN A 154 10.32 0.28 3.16
N ASP A 155 10.46 1.53 3.57
CA ASP A 155 11.58 2.40 3.27
C ASP A 155 12.78 2.27 4.24
N ALA A 156 12.65 1.41 5.25
CA ALA A 156 13.71 1.13 6.21
C ALA A 156 14.03 -0.37 6.35
N PHE A 157 13.04 -1.23 6.11
CA PHE A 157 13.07 -2.68 6.33
C PHE A 157 11.90 -3.35 5.60
N PRO A 158 11.98 -4.57 5.06
CA PRO A 158 13.18 -5.40 4.87
C PRO A 158 14.00 -5.03 3.62
N HIS A 159 15.15 -5.66 3.42
CA HIS A 159 15.98 -5.49 2.23
C HIS A 159 15.42 -6.32 1.06
N LYS A 160 14.62 -5.68 0.22
CA LYS A 160 14.04 -6.28 -0.99
C LYS A 160 14.35 -5.42 -2.20
N TYR A 161 14.70 -6.05 -3.33
CA TYR A 161 15.16 -5.38 -4.53
C TYR A 161 14.95 -6.24 -5.78
N GLY A 162 15.23 -5.67 -6.94
CA GLY A 162 14.94 -6.32 -8.21
C GLY A 162 13.42 -6.38 -8.45
N TYR A 163 12.89 -7.53 -8.75
CA TYR A 163 11.46 -7.74 -9.00
C TYR A 163 10.69 -7.87 -7.68
N VAL A 164 10.15 -6.76 -7.19
CA VAL A 164 9.45 -6.71 -5.89
C VAL A 164 7.94 -6.80 -6.08
N LEU A 165 7.31 -7.70 -5.35
CA LEU A 165 5.88 -8.03 -5.49
C LEU A 165 4.95 -6.82 -5.35
N ASN A 166 5.17 -5.98 -4.33
CA ASN A 166 4.38 -4.78 -4.10
C ASN A 166 4.36 -3.88 -5.35
N THR A 167 5.53 -3.63 -5.93
CA THR A 167 5.70 -2.83 -7.16
C THR A 167 5.01 -3.48 -8.35
N GLN A 168 5.13 -4.80 -8.54
CA GLN A 168 4.49 -5.48 -9.67
C GLN A 168 2.97 -5.48 -9.55
N ALA A 169 2.41 -5.66 -8.34
CA ALA A 169 0.96 -5.62 -8.13
C ALA A 169 0.39 -4.23 -8.43
N LEU A 170 1.07 -3.17 -8.03
CA LEU A 170 0.71 -1.79 -8.36
C LEU A 170 0.86 -1.51 -9.85
N TYR A 171 1.96 -1.95 -10.47
CA TYR A 171 2.20 -1.75 -11.89
C TYR A 171 1.16 -2.48 -12.74
N TYR A 172 0.80 -3.71 -12.39
CA TYR A 172 -0.29 -4.43 -13.02
C TYR A 172 -1.61 -3.65 -12.97
N LYS A 173 -1.91 -3.03 -11.82
CA LYS A 173 -3.08 -2.17 -11.70
C LYS A 173 -3.00 -0.93 -12.60
N VAL A 174 -1.83 -0.28 -12.67
CA VAL A 174 -1.59 0.87 -13.54
C VAL A 174 -1.78 0.51 -15.00
N LEU A 175 -1.18 -0.58 -15.48
CA LEU A 175 -1.31 -1.04 -16.87
C LEU A 175 -2.77 -1.25 -17.27
N ASN A 176 -3.56 -1.91 -16.40
CA ASN A 176 -5.01 -2.10 -16.66
C ASN A 176 -5.79 -0.79 -16.64
N LEU A 177 -5.43 0.18 -15.80
CA LEU A 177 -6.11 1.48 -15.75
C LEU A 177 -5.79 2.35 -16.99
N THR A 178 -4.58 2.23 -17.52
CA THR A 178 -4.11 3.01 -18.68
C THR A 178 -4.43 2.37 -20.02
N GLY A 179 -5.08 1.18 -20.03
CA GLY A 179 -5.45 0.47 -21.25
C GLY A 179 -4.28 -0.24 -21.95
N LEU A 180 -3.17 -0.45 -21.25
CA LEU A 180 -2.00 -1.21 -21.71
C LEU A 180 -2.21 -2.72 -21.44
N ASP A 181 -3.28 -3.27 -22.01
CA ASP A 181 -3.78 -4.61 -21.69
C ASP A 181 -2.79 -5.73 -22.06
N GLU A 182 -2.05 -5.58 -23.15
CA GLU A 182 -1.04 -6.57 -23.56
C GLU A 182 0.16 -6.59 -22.61
N ASP A 183 0.61 -5.41 -22.16
CA ASP A 183 1.65 -5.30 -21.15
C ASP A 183 1.18 -5.85 -19.80
N ALA A 184 -0.08 -5.62 -19.44
CA ALA A 184 -0.68 -6.21 -18.23
C ALA A 184 -0.72 -7.74 -18.30
N LYS A 185 -1.08 -8.33 -19.44
CA LYS A 185 -1.06 -9.79 -19.65
C LYS A 185 0.37 -10.34 -19.56
N LYS A 186 1.31 -9.66 -20.21
CA LYS A 186 2.74 -10.03 -20.16
C LYS A 186 3.26 -10.00 -18.73
N LEU A 187 3.04 -8.91 -18.00
CA LEU A 187 3.44 -8.79 -16.59
C LEU A 187 2.82 -9.89 -15.74
N LYS A 188 1.53 -10.17 -15.93
CA LYS A 188 0.85 -11.24 -15.19
C LYS A 188 1.47 -12.60 -15.44
N PHE A 189 1.85 -12.92 -16.69
CA PHE A 189 2.58 -14.15 -17.02
C PHE A 189 3.95 -14.17 -16.34
N MET A 190 4.74 -13.09 -16.46
CA MET A 190 6.07 -12.97 -15.87
C MET A 190 6.06 -13.20 -14.35
N VAL A 191 5.09 -12.62 -13.64
CA VAL A 191 5.00 -12.74 -12.17
C VAL A 191 4.50 -14.10 -11.71
N ASN A 192 3.67 -14.78 -12.51
CA ASN A 192 3.00 -16.01 -12.10
C ASN A 192 3.63 -17.30 -12.62
N GLU A 193 4.17 -17.30 -13.84
CA GLU A 193 4.45 -18.53 -14.59
C GLU A 193 5.90 -18.59 -15.11
N ASP A 194 6.50 -17.48 -15.48
CA ASP A 194 7.83 -17.45 -16.10
C ASP A 194 8.90 -17.98 -15.14
N GLU A 195 9.71 -18.93 -15.60
CA GLU A 195 10.71 -19.60 -14.76
C GLU A 195 11.80 -18.67 -14.21
N GLU A 196 12.09 -17.59 -14.91
CA GLU A 196 13.17 -16.65 -14.56
C GLU A 196 12.69 -15.52 -13.65
N THR A 197 11.43 -15.10 -13.77
CA THR A 197 10.92 -13.89 -13.11
C THR A 197 9.78 -14.13 -12.14
N ARG A 198 9.13 -15.31 -12.19
CA ARG A 198 7.96 -15.59 -11.33
C ARG A 198 8.27 -15.36 -9.86
N LEU A 199 7.33 -14.72 -9.20
CA LEU A 199 7.32 -14.54 -7.75
C LEU A 199 6.45 -15.59 -7.05
N TRP A 200 5.56 -16.29 -7.79
CA TRP A 200 4.69 -17.32 -7.21
C TRP A 200 5.48 -18.55 -6.75
N ASP A 201 5.39 -18.88 -5.45
CA ASP A 201 6.08 -20.01 -4.81
C ASP A 201 5.09 -21.06 -4.27
N ASN A 202 4.08 -21.43 -5.07
CA ASN A 202 3.08 -22.47 -4.78
C ASN A 202 2.17 -22.24 -3.55
N ILE A 203 2.55 -21.41 -2.60
CA ILE A 203 1.78 -21.09 -1.37
C ILE A 203 1.41 -19.59 -1.35
N PHE A 204 2.38 -18.73 -1.55
CA PHE A 204 2.24 -17.28 -1.63
C PHE A 204 3.25 -16.71 -2.63
N TYR A 205 3.16 -15.42 -2.93
CA TYR A 205 4.20 -14.77 -3.73
C TYR A 205 5.38 -14.39 -2.86
N ALA A 206 6.59 -14.76 -3.29
CA ALA A 206 7.82 -14.27 -2.71
C ALA A 206 7.85 -12.72 -2.72
N PRO A 207 8.37 -12.07 -1.69
CA PRO A 207 8.40 -10.60 -1.59
C PRO A 207 9.23 -9.95 -2.68
N TYR A 208 10.30 -10.61 -3.10
CA TYR A 208 11.15 -10.18 -4.20
C TYR A 208 11.90 -11.35 -4.84
N ARG A 209 12.39 -11.10 -6.05
CA ARG A 209 13.32 -11.96 -6.75
C ARG A 209 14.34 -11.12 -7.49
N TRP A 210 15.59 -11.55 -7.46
CA TRP A 210 16.69 -10.97 -8.22
C TRP A 210 17.38 -12.02 -9.08
N LYS A 211 17.70 -11.65 -10.33
CA LYS A 211 18.47 -12.50 -11.23
C LYS A 211 19.82 -11.85 -11.51
N ASN A 212 20.89 -12.52 -11.13
CA ASN A 212 22.24 -12.08 -11.44
C ASN A 212 22.94 -13.14 -12.33
N HIS A 213 23.27 -12.78 -13.57
CA HIS A 213 24.07 -13.57 -14.52
C HIS A 213 23.62 -15.03 -14.75
N ASN A 214 22.35 -15.35 -14.66
CA ASN A 214 21.77 -16.70 -14.79
C ASN A 214 22.29 -17.76 -13.80
N LYS A 215 23.28 -17.42 -12.96
CA LYS A 215 23.91 -18.34 -12.01
C LYS A 215 23.41 -18.16 -10.60
N TYR A 216 23.08 -16.93 -10.22
CA TYR A 216 22.69 -16.56 -8.88
C TYR A 216 21.27 -16.03 -8.92
N ARG A 217 20.40 -16.61 -8.11
CA ARG A 217 19.02 -16.18 -7.92
C ARG A 217 18.81 -15.96 -6.43
N GLU A 218 18.46 -14.74 -6.09
CA GLU A 218 18.02 -14.43 -4.75
C GLU A 218 16.50 -14.31 -4.75
N ILE A 219 15.87 -15.00 -3.83
CA ILE A 219 14.42 -15.00 -3.66
C ILE A 219 14.16 -14.82 -2.18
N GLY A 220 13.37 -13.82 -1.82
CA GLY A 220 12.89 -13.65 -0.45
C GLY A 220 11.97 -14.82 -0.07
N ASP A 221 12.12 -15.33 1.14
CA ASP A 221 11.39 -16.49 1.63
C ASP A 221 10.44 -16.19 2.79
N TRP A 222 10.20 -14.92 3.06
CA TRP A 222 9.19 -14.49 4.01
C TRP A 222 7.90 -14.02 3.32
N PHE A 223 6.81 -14.08 4.04
CA PHE A 223 5.54 -13.58 3.57
C PHE A 223 5.48 -12.06 3.71
N ASP A 224 5.32 -11.33 2.60
CA ASP A 224 5.02 -9.89 2.57
C ASP A 224 3.50 -9.71 2.45
N SER A 225 2.89 -9.20 3.51
CA SER A 225 1.44 -9.12 3.59
C SER A 225 0.86 -8.14 2.58
N LEU A 226 1.41 -6.93 2.45
CA LEU A 226 0.84 -5.93 1.54
C LEU A 226 0.97 -6.37 0.09
N GLY A 227 2.13 -6.84 -0.33
CA GLY A 227 2.34 -7.30 -1.70
C GLY A 227 1.38 -8.42 -2.10
N ASN A 228 1.22 -9.42 -1.24
CA ASN A 228 0.30 -10.54 -1.48
C ASN A 228 -1.18 -10.10 -1.50
N LEU A 229 -1.58 -9.19 -0.62
CA LEU A 229 -2.95 -8.68 -0.59
C LEU A 229 -3.26 -7.75 -1.77
N LEU A 230 -2.31 -6.94 -2.22
CA LEU A 230 -2.44 -6.15 -3.45
C LEU A 230 -2.55 -7.05 -4.68
N ALA A 231 -1.76 -8.12 -4.75
CA ALA A 231 -1.87 -9.11 -5.84
C ALA A 231 -3.28 -9.72 -5.92
N ILE A 232 -3.92 -9.98 -4.76
CA ILE A 232 -5.30 -10.43 -4.70
C ILE A 232 -6.26 -9.33 -5.17
N VAL A 233 -6.20 -8.16 -4.54
CA VAL A 233 -7.19 -7.09 -4.72
C VAL A 233 -7.17 -6.54 -6.14
N PHE A 234 -6.01 -6.50 -6.78
CA PHE A 234 -5.82 -6.00 -8.15
C PHE A 234 -5.88 -7.07 -9.26
N ASP A 235 -6.27 -8.32 -8.95
CA ASP A 235 -6.44 -9.40 -9.93
C ASP A 235 -5.14 -9.95 -10.57
N LEU A 236 -3.98 -9.67 -9.97
CA LEU A 236 -2.72 -10.31 -10.34
C LEU A 236 -2.74 -11.80 -9.95
N ALA A 237 -3.24 -12.11 -8.74
CA ALA A 237 -3.52 -13.47 -8.27
C ALA A 237 -4.87 -13.97 -8.80
N ASP A 238 -4.91 -15.18 -9.30
CA ASP A 238 -6.16 -15.91 -9.61
C ASP A 238 -6.85 -16.40 -8.32
N LYS A 239 -8.02 -17.04 -8.49
CA LYS A 239 -8.80 -17.55 -7.36
C LYS A 239 -8.05 -18.61 -6.56
N SER A 240 -7.34 -19.54 -7.22
CA SER A 240 -6.60 -20.62 -6.56
C SER A 240 -5.47 -20.07 -5.70
N LYS A 241 -4.68 -19.13 -6.26
CA LYS A 241 -3.62 -18.43 -5.54
C LYS A 241 -4.18 -17.63 -4.36
N THR A 242 -5.29 -16.92 -4.58
CA THR A 242 -6.00 -16.18 -3.51
C THR A 242 -6.39 -17.08 -2.34
N GLU A 243 -6.96 -18.28 -2.61
CA GLU A 243 -7.33 -19.24 -1.58
C GLU A 243 -6.11 -19.70 -0.75
N LYS A 244 -4.97 -19.98 -1.41
CA LYS A 244 -3.73 -20.39 -0.75
C LYS A 244 -3.15 -19.28 0.13
N ILE A 245 -3.09 -18.05 -0.38
CA ILE A 245 -2.59 -16.89 0.39
C ILE A 245 -3.44 -16.67 1.64
N LEU A 246 -4.77 -16.64 1.51
CA LEU A 246 -5.66 -16.45 2.67
C LEU A 246 -5.62 -17.63 3.65
N SER A 247 -5.37 -18.85 3.15
CA SER A 247 -5.15 -20.01 4.00
C SER A 247 -3.87 -19.87 4.81
N TYR A 248 -2.77 -19.44 4.16
CA TYR A 248 -1.48 -19.19 4.82
C TYR A 248 -1.60 -18.13 5.94
N ILE A 249 -2.26 -17.00 5.67
CA ILE A 249 -2.50 -15.95 6.67
C ILE A 249 -3.21 -16.52 7.91
N ASN A 250 -4.24 -17.34 7.69
CA ASN A 250 -5.03 -17.91 8.79
C ASN A 250 -4.27 -18.99 9.56
N GLN A 251 -3.56 -19.89 8.86
CA GLN A 251 -2.83 -21.00 9.47
C GLN A 251 -1.63 -20.56 10.31
N ASN A 252 -0.99 -19.47 9.91
CA ASN A 252 0.16 -18.88 10.58
C ASN A 252 -0.21 -17.69 11.48
N GLU A 253 -1.51 -17.48 11.72
CA GLU A 253 -2.01 -16.41 12.59
C GLU A 253 -1.42 -15.02 12.26
N VAL A 254 -1.17 -14.75 10.95
CA VAL A 254 -0.65 -13.46 10.48
C VAL A 254 -1.66 -12.33 10.78
N ASN A 255 -2.95 -12.68 10.86
CA ASN A 255 -4.07 -11.80 11.20
C ASN A 255 -4.37 -11.71 12.71
N GLU A 256 -3.50 -12.26 13.58
CA GLU A 256 -3.68 -12.22 15.03
C GLU A 256 -2.59 -11.38 15.73
N PRO A 257 -2.90 -10.67 16.82
CA PRO A 257 -4.23 -10.46 17.42
C PRO A 257 -5.14 -9.49 16.65
N TYR A 258 -4.56 -8.74 15.70
CA TYR A 258 -5.26 -7.84 14.78
C TYR A 258 -4.70 -8.03 13.36
N PRO A 259 -5.49 -7.83 12.30
CA PRO A 259 -4.97 -7.94 10.94
C PRO A 259 -4.22 -6.68 10.53
N VAL A 260 -3.06 -6.78 9.90
CA VAL A 260 -2.21 -7.97 9.73
C VAL A 260 -0.76 -7.59 10.01
N LYS A 261 0.06 -8.56 10.41
CA LYS A 261 1.52 -8.38 10.52
C LYS A 261 2.10 -8.03 9.16
N THR A 262 3.06 -7.11 9.10
CA THR A 262 3.69 -6.66 7.85
C THR A 262 4.38 -7.76 7.08
N ILE A 263 5.22 -8.53 7.79
CA ILE A 263 5.91 -9.72 7.30
C ILE A 263 5.72 -10.89 8.25
N TYR A 264 5.92 -12.11 7.75
CA TYR A 264 5.91 -13.32 8.57
C TYR A 264 6.81 -14.42 7.95
N PRO A 265 7.66 -15.13 8.75
CA PRO A 265 8.00 -14.76 10.12
C PRO A 265 8.75 -13.42 10.22
N PRO A 266 8.83 -12.80 11.39
CA PRO A 266 9.75 -11.67 11.59
C PRO A 266 11.19 -12.16 11.49
N MET A 267 12.11 -11.26 11.13
CA MET A 267 13.53 -11.57 11.01
C MET A 267 14.26 -11.35 12.33
N GLU A 268 15.23 -12.21 12.60
CA GLU A 268 16.14 -12.11 13.75
C GLU A 268 17.56 -11.80 13.29
N ARG A 269 18.39 -11.27 14.22
CA ARG A 269 19.82 -11.11 13.95
C ARG A 269 20.46 -12.45 13.62
N GLY A 270 21.23 -12.47 12.54
CA GLY A 270 21.88 -13.69 12.05
C GLY A 270 21.05 -14.49 11.04
N ASP A 271 19.80 -14.10 10.77
CA ASP A 271 19.06 -14.65 9.64
C ASP A 271 19.76 -14.32 8.32
N LYS A 272 19.66 -15.21 7.33
CA LYS A 272 20.28 -15.01 6.00
C LYS A 272 19.85 -13.73 5.28
N ASN A 273 18.66 -13.22 5.62
CA ASN A 273 18.09 -12.00 5.07
C ASN A 273 18.41 -10.74 5.91
N TRP A 274 19.13 -10.92 7.03
CA TRP A 274 19.55 -9.81 7.88
C TRP A 274 20.57 -8.92 7.16
N GLN A 275 20.47 -7.61 7.37
CA GLN A 275 21.44 -6.63 6.86
C GLN A 275 21.94 -5.78 8.04
N ASP A 276 23.23 -5.44 8.05
CA ASP A 276 23.87 -4.72 9.16
C ASP A 276 23.19 -3.39 9.48
N TYR A 277 22.68 -2.67 8.47
CA TYR A 277 22.01 -1.39 8.68
C TYR A 277 20.66 -1.50 9.39
N PHE A 278 20.08 -2.69 9.54
CA PHE A 278 18.87 -2.89 10.34
C PHE A 278 19.08 -2.58 11.81
N GLU A 279 20.32 -2.62 12.31
CA GLU A 279 20.64 -2.24 13.68
C GLU A 279 20.29 -0.79 14.02
N ASP A 280 20.30 0.08 13.01
CA ASP A 280 19.97 1.50 13.17
C ASP A 280 18.47 1.80 12.94
N CYS A 281 17.66 0.78 12.69
CA CYS A 281 16.24 0.89 12.36
C CYS A 281 15.35 0.44 13.53
N ASP A 282 14.18 1.06 13.69
CA ASP A 282 13.16 0.63 14.67
C ASP A 282 12.68 -0.81 14.44
N ALA A 283 12.83 -1.33 13.21
CA ALA A 283 12.51 -2.71 12.84
C ALA A 283 13.59 -3.75 13.26
N ARG A 284 14.64 -3.36 13.96
CA ARG A 284 15.72 -4.28 14.40
C ARG A 284 15.25 -5.41 15.32
N GLU A 285 14.15 -5.22 16.04
CA GLU A 285 13.59 -6.23 16.92
C GLU A 285 12.42 -6.96 16.24
N PRO A 286 12.30 -8.30 16.38
CA PRO A 286 11.14 -9.03 15.88
C PRO A 286 9.82 -8.46 16.42
N TYR A 287 8.82 -8.38 15.55
CA TYR A 287 7.49 -7.82 15.84
C TYR A 287 7.47 -6.30 16.09
N HIS A 288 8.54 -5.60 15.79
CA HIS A 288 8.61 -4.15 15.84
C HIS A 288 8.48 -3.55 14.44
N TYR A 289 7.77 -2.43 14.34
CA TYR A 289 7.63 -1.60 13.14
C TYR A 289 7.38 -2.45 11.88
N LEU A 290 8.25 -2.36 10.86
CA LEU A 290 8.13 -3.12 9.61
C LEU A 290 8.54 -4.59 9.73
N ASN A 291 9.14 -5.01 10.86
CA ASN A 291 9.57 -6.38 11.11
C ASN A 291 8.48 -7.21 11.81
N GLY A 292 7.33 -7.35 11.21
CA GLY A 292 6.22 -8.14 11.75
C GLY A 292 5.30 -7.35 12.70
N GLY A 293 5.46 -6.04 12.84
CA GLY A 293 4.45 -5.17 13.46
C GLY A 293 3.13 -5.19 12.67
N ILE A 294 2.01 -4.90 13.33
CA ILE A 294 0.69 -4.85 12.71
C ILE A 294 0.43 -3.44 12.19
N TRP A 295 0.04 -3.34 10.91
CA TRP A 295 -0.34 -2.11 10.26
C TRP A 295 -1.78 -2.23 9.78
N THR A 296 -2.68 -1.44 10.38
CA THR A 296 -4.12 -1.65 10.20
C THR A 296 -4.63 -1.28 8.81
N PHE A 297 -3.93 -0.42 8.07
CA PHE A 297 -4.27 -0.17 6.67
C PHE A 297 -4.13 -1.43 5.80
N ILE A 298 -3.13 -2.28 6.08
CA ILE A 298 -2.97 -3.58 5.41
C ILE A 298 -4.13 -4.51 5.78
N GLY A 299 -4.60 -4.44 7.03
CA GLY A 299 -5.80 -5.13 7.48
C GLY A 299 -7.05 -4.79 6.65
N GLY A 300 -7.15 -3.54 6.18
CA GLY A 300 -8.18 -3.14 5.23
C GLY A 300 -8.12 -3.92 3.91
N PHE A 301 -6.93 -4.10 3.32
CA PHE A 301 -6.74 -4.94 2.13
C PHE A 301 -7.02 -6.42 2.39
N TYR A 302 -6.73 -6.92 3.60
CA TYR A 302 -7.10 -8.29 3.99
C TYR A 302 -8.62 -8.48 3.99
N VAL A 303 -9.37 -7.55 4.57
CA VAL A 303 -10.85 -7.56 4.54
C VAL A 303 -11.37 -7.55 3.09
N LEU A 304 -10.80 -6.71 2.21
CA LEU A 304 -11.17 -6.69 0.80
C LEU A 304 -10.91 -8.04 0.11
N SER A 305 -9.80 -8.70 0.44
CA SER A 305 -9.45 -10.00 -0.11
C SER A 305 -10.45 -11.10 0.30
N LEU A 306 -10.97 -11.04 1.53
CA LEU A 306 -12.05 -11.92 1.99
C LEU A 306 -13.38 -11.62 1.25
N ILE A 307 -13.70 -10.35 1.03
CA ILE A 307 -14.89 -9.94 0.26
C ILE A 307 -14.81 -10.45 -1.18
N LYS A 308 -13.61 -10.44 -1.79
CA LYS A 308 -13.38 -10.96 -3.14
C LYS A 308 -13.78 -12.43 -3.27
N LEU A 309 -13.49 -13.24 -2.27
CA LEU A 309 -13.92 -14.64 -2.20
C LEU A 309 -15.33 -14.83 -1.63
N LYS A 310 -16.09 -13.75 -1.43
CA LYS A 310 -17.44 -13.75 -0.84
C LYS A 310 -17.50 -14.35 0.58
N ARG A 311 -16.39 -14.32 1.33
CA ARG A 311 -16.30 -14.77 2.73
C ARG A 311 -16.75 -13.66 3.67
N PHE A 312 -18.01 -13.21 3.54
CA PHE A 312 -18.52 -11.98 4.18
C PHE A 312 -18.55 -12.03 5.69
N GLU A 313 -18.86 -13.18 6.31
CA GLU A 313 -18.86 -13.32 7.76
C GLU A 313 -17.43 -13.16 8.31
N LYS A 314 -16.45 -13.87 7.73
CA LYS A 314 -15.05 -13.71 8.11
C LYS A 314 -14.56 -12.28 7.86
N ALA A 315 -14.94 -11.67 6.75
CA ALA A 315 -14.61 -10.26 6.46
C ALA A 315 -15.16 -9.31 7.54
N ARG A 316 -16.36 -9.58 8.08
CA ARG A 316 -16.95 -8.81 9.18
C ARG A 316 -16.18 -9.00 10.49
N ASP A 317 -15.80 -10.23 10.82
CA ASP A 317 -15.03 -10.51 12.03
C ASP A 317 -13.64 -9.85 11.98
N GLU A 318 -12.97 -9.91 10.84
CA GLU A 318 -11.67 -9.25 10.65
C GLU A 318 -11.81 -7.71 10.62
N LEU A 319 -12.86 -7.16 10.00
CA LEU A 319 -13.14 -5.71 10.06
C LEU A 319 -13.38 -5.24 11.50
N LYS A 320 -14.00 -6.07 12.34
CA LYS A 320 -14.19 -5.79 13.76
C LYS A 320 -12.84 -5.72 14.48
N LYS A 321 -11.91 -6.65 14.22
CA LYS A 321 -10.55 -6.60 14.79
C LYS A 321 -9.80 -5.33 14.35
N VAL A 322 -9.91 -4.93 13.06
CA VAL A 322 -9.34 -3.66 12.58
C VAL A 322 -9.96 -2.48 13.32
N ALA A 323 -11.29 -2.49 13.55
CA ALA A 323 -11.96 -1.43 14.30
C ALA A 323 -11.45 -1.34 15.75
N GLU A 324 -11.32 -2.47 16.44
CA GLU A 324 -10.81 -2.54 17.81
C GLU A 324 -9.37 -2.01 17.89
N ALA A 325 -8.50 -2.39 16.95
CA ALA A 325 -7.13 -1.92 16.84
C ALA A 325 -7.07 -0.40 16.62
N ASN A 326 -7.81 0.11 15.64
CA ASN A 326 -7.87 1.53 15.32
C ASN A 326 -8.41 2.37 16.48
N LEU A 327 -9.47 1.92 17.14
CA LEU A 327 -10.04 2.64 18.28
C LEU A 327 -9.10 2.65 19.49
N LYS A 328 -8.43 1.53 19.77
CA LYS A 328 -7.47 1.41 20.88
C LYS A 328 -6.26 2.30 20.69
N GLY A 329 -5.68 2.32 19.48
CA GLY A 329 -4.48 3.08 19.15
C GLY A 329 -4.74 4.47 18.55
N ASN A 330 -6.00 4.88 18.46
CA ASN A 330 -6.38 6.13 17.79
C ASN A 330 -5.84 6.23 16.36
N PHE A 331 -6.07 5.17 15.56
CA PHE A 331 -5.51 5.00 14.21
C PHE A 331 -3.98 5.03 14.23
N PRO A 332 -3.36 4.01 14.84
CA PRO A 332 -1.91 3.99 15.08
C PRO A 332 -1.14 3.72 13.81
N GLU A 333 0.07 4.19 13.73
CA GLU A 333 0.99 3.84 12.65
C GLU A 333 1.23 2.33 12.63
N TRP A 334 1.58 1.76 13.80
CA TRP A 334 1.71 0.32 13.96
C TRP A 334 1.40 -0.14 15.38
N ILE A 335 1.19 -1.44 15.55
CA ILE A 335 0.91 -2.09 16.84
C ILE A 335 1.86 -3.27 17.01
N ASN A 336 2.47 -3.39 18.19
CA ASN A 336 3.24 -4.58 18.54
C ASN A 336 2.28 -5.76 18.78
N PRO A 337 2.38 -6.87 18.01
CA PRO A 337 1.44 -8.00 18.14
C PRO A 337 1.54 -8.74 19.47
N LEU A 338 2.68 -8.68 20.20
CA LEU A 338 2.89 -9.38 21.45
C LEU A 338 2.35 -8.59 22.65
N THR A 339 2.71 -7.30 22.74
CA THR A 339 2.31 -6.42 23.84
C THR A 339 0.97 -5.72 23.59
N LYS A 340 0.55 -5.65 22.33
CA LYS A 340 -0.61 -4.86 21.86
C LYS A 340 -0.45 -3.36 22.13
N GLU A 341 0.79 -2.89 22.30
CA GLU A 341 1.10 -1.48 22.38
C GLU A 341 1.00 -0.84 21.00
N ALA A 342 0.37 0.33 20.94
CA ALA A 342 0.15 1.09 19.72
C ALA A 342 1.11 2.27 19.66
N HIS A 343 1.69 2.52 18.51
CA HIS A 343 2.67 3.57 18.25
C HIS A 343 2.16 4.52 17.16
N GLY A 344 2.48 5.80 17.27
CA GLY A 344 1.92 6.83 16.41
C GLY A 344 0.43 7.02 16.62
N GLY A 345 -0.22 7.74 15.70
CA GLY A 345 -1.68 7.88 15.75
C GLY A 345 -2.21 8.81 14.68
N LEU A 346 -3.52 8.85 14.53
CA LEU A 346 -4.25 9.67 13.58
C LEU A 346 -3.77 9.49 12.13
N GLN A 347 -3.41 8.25 11.76
CA GLN A 347 -2.92 7.93 10.42
C GLN A 347 -4.05 7.96 9.39
N ALA A 348 -3.85 8.74 8.33
CA ALA A 348 -4.85 8.93 7.28
C ALA A 348 -5.13 7.64 6.50
N TRP A 349 -4.10 6.87 6.16
CA TRP A 349 -4.27 5.63 5.39
C TRP A 349 -5.03 4.54 6.15
N ASP A 350 -4.86 4.43 7.48
CA ASP A 350 -5.66 3.51 8.29
C ASP A 350 -7.14 3.87 8.26
N ALA A 351 -7.42 5.17 8.42
CA ALA A 351 -8.77 5.68 8.36
C ALA A 351 -9.40 5.49 6.96
N GLY A 352 -8.64 5.81 5.90
CA GLY A 352 -9.09 5.63 4.53
C GLY A 352 -9.36 4.17 4.18
N MET A 353 -8.45 3.27 4.51
CA MET A 353 -8.62 1.84 4.24
C MET A 353 -9.72 1.20 5.08
N TYR A 354 -9.92 1.66 6.32
CA TYR A 354 -11.07 1.24 7.12
C TYR A 354 -12.40 1.63 6.45
N ILE A 355 -12.52 2.87 5.97
CA ILE A 355 -13.71 3.35 5.24
C ILE A 355 -13.96 2.49 3.99
N LEU A 356 -12.90 2.19 3.21
CA LEU A 356 -13.03 1.36 2.00
C LEU A 356 -13.52 -0.05 2.34
N ALA A 357 -12.93 -0.68 3.36
CA ALA A 357 -13.29 -2.03 3.79
C ALA A 357 -14.75 -2.08 4.32
N TYR A 358 -15.15 -1.10 5.12
CA TYR A 358 -16.51 -0.96 5.64
C TYR A 358 -17.55 -0.82 4.51
N GLU A 359 -17.36 0.14 3.60
CA GLU A 359 -18.28 0.38 2.49
C GLU A 359 -18.33 -0.81 1.52
N SER A 360 -17.18 -1.45 1.27
CA SER A 360 -17.10 -2.65 0.42
C SER A 360 -17.85 -3.83 1.03
N LEU A 361 -17.71 -4.06 2.33
CA LEU A 361 -18.44 -5.10 3.05
C LEU A 361 -19.96 -4.84 3.04
N LYS A 362 -20.36 -3.60 3.31
CA LYS A 362 -21.76 -3.17 3.26
C LYS A 362 -22.40 -3.41 1.89
N LYS A 363 -21.64 -3.21 0.81
CA LYS A 363 -22.08 -3.45 -0.58
C LYS A 363 -21.81 -4.88 -1.06
N LYS A 364 -21.16 -5.73 -0.25
CA LYS A 364 -20.74 -7.10 -0.61
C LYS A 364 -19.92 -7.17 -1.91
N LYS A 365 -19.14 -6.14 -2.21
CA LYS A 365 -18.23 -6.05 -3.37
C LYS A 365 -17.11 -5.06 -3.12
N ILE A 366 -15.96 -5.28 -3.73
CA ILE A 366 -14.83 -4.35 -3.67
C ILE A 366 -15.21 -3.05 -4.42
N LEU A 367 -15.00 -1.92 -3.75
CA LEU A 367 -15.28 -0.59 -4.29
C LEU A 367 -13.95 0.14 -4.68
N LEU A 368 -13.19 -0.40 -5.65
CA LEU A 368 -11.96 0.20 -6.19
C LEU A 368 -12.14 0.67 -7.62
#